data_d49d7d591bbadc4247fc6b0704b5d8e6
#
_entry.id   d49d7d591bbadc4247fc6b0704b5d8e6
#
_cell.length_a   1.000
_cell.length_b   1.000
_cell.length_c   1.000
_cell.angle_alpha   90.00
_cell.angle_beta   90.00
_cell.angle_gamma   90.00
#
_symmetry.space_group_name_H-M   'P 1'
#
loop_
_entity.id
_entity.type
_entity.pdbx_description
1 polymer ?
#
loop_
_entity_poly.entity_id
_entity_poly.type
_entity_poly.pdbx_seq_one_letter_code
_entity_poly.pdbx_strand_id
1 'polypeptide(L)'
;MDTRAFDPEGNSVLEEKGELVCCAPFPSMPIKFWNDPGDAKYQKAYFERFPGVWTHGDFIEITGRGGVIIYGRSDTVLNPGGVRIGTGEIYRPVEEMEEVVDSLVVGQPWQGDVRVVLFVVPVSYTHLTLPTKQAV
;
A
#
# COMPACT_ATOMS: atom_id res chain seq x y z
N MET A 1 8.23 6.88 -19.28
CA MET A 1 8.50 6.61 -17.85
C MET A 1 8.94 5.16 -17.75
N ASP A 2 10.07 4.86 -17.12
CA ASP A 2 10.56 3.49 -16.92
C ASP A 2 10.03 2.97 -15.57
N THR A 3 8.82 2.42 -15.60
CA THR A 3 8.12 1.91 -14.40
C THR A 3 8.40 0.42 -14.25
N ARG A 4 8.80 0.01 -13.03
CA ARG A 4 9.08 -1.38 -12.69
C ARG A 4 8.49 -1.76 -11.34
N ALA A 5 8.33 -3.06 -11.10
CA ALA A 5 8.09 -3.64 -9.79
C ALA A 5 9.42 -4.16 -9.24
N PHE A 6 9.80 -3.74 -8.03
CA PHE A 6 11.03 -4.20 -7.37
C PHE A 6 10.72 -5.10 -6.17
N ASP A 7 11.49 -6.18 -6.05
CA ASP A 7 11.54 -6.97 -4.81
C ASP A 7 12.23 -6.20 -3.67
N PRO A 8 12.25 -6.72 -2.42
CA PRO A 8 12.93 -6.06 -1.31
C PRO A 8 14.45 -5.85 -1.53
N GLU A 9 15.07 -6.66 -2.37
CA GLU A 9 16.49 -6.64 -2.71
C GLU A 9 16.82 -5.64 -3.83
N GLY A 10 15.78 -5.05 -4.48
CA GLY A 10 15.93 -4.06 -5.56
C GLY A 10 16.05 -4.66 -6.97
N ASN A 11 15.69 -5.94 -7.13
CA ASN A 11 15.65 -6.56 -8.46
C ASN A 11 14.28 -6.32 -9.10
N SER A 12 14.26 -6.14 -10.43
CA SER A 12 13.01 -6.03 -11.18
C SER A 12 12.33 -7.38 -11.31
N VAL A 13 11.05 -7.46 -10.91
CA VAL A 13 10.21 -8.66 -10.98
C VAL A 13 9.06 -8.49 -11.97
N LEU A 14 8.57 -9.60 -12.56
CA LEU A 14 7.41 -9.67 -13.42
C LEU A 14 6.48 -10.78 -12.93
N GLU A 15 5.18 -10.57 -13.09
CA GLU A 15 4.13 -11.51 -12.63
C GLU A 15 4.26 -11.84 -11.13
N GLU A 16 4.84 -10.89 -10.39
CA GLU A 16 5.05 -10.96 -8.96
C GLU A 16 4.83 -9.58 -8.33
N LYS A 17 4.32 -9.56 -7.10
CA LYS A 17 4.08 -8.34 -6.33
C LYS A 17 5.40 -7.70 -5.92
N GLY A 18 5.61 -6.44 -6.29
CA GLY A 18 6.78 -5.65 -5.93
C GLY A 18 6.45 -4.19 -5.64
N GLU A 19 7.44 -3.44 -5.20
CA GLU A 19 7.35 -2.00 -4.99
C GLU A 19 7.33 -1.28 -6.32
N LEU A 20 6.38 -0.34 -6.51
CA LEU A 20 6.33 0.53 -7.69
C LEU A 20 7.51 1.49 -7.65
N VAL A 21 8.37 1.39 -8.66
CA VAL A 21 9.50 2.29 -8.84
C VAL A 21 9.54 2.90 -10.23
N CYS A 22 10.17 4.08 -10.34
CA CYS A 22 10.46 4.71 -11.62
C CYS A 22 11.98 4.83 -11.76
N CYS A 23 12.55 4.10 -12.73
CA CYS A 23 13.99 4.03 -12.96
C CYS A 23 14.51 5.14 -13.88
N ALA A 24 13.62 6.00 -14.40
CA ALA A 24 14.00 7.16 -15.20
C ALA A 24 13.19 8.40 -14.76
N PRO A 25 13.74 9.62 -14.87
CA PRO A 25 13.03 10.86 -14.60
C PRO A 25 11.75 10.97 -15.45
N PHE A 26 10.72 11.62 -14.89
CA PHE A 26 9.45 11.83 -15.58
C PHE A 26 8.92 13.25 -15.32
N PRO A 27 8.11 13.83 -16.24
CA PRO A 27 7.74 15.25 -16.20
C PRO A 27 6.98 15.71 -14.96
N SER A 28 6.17 14.83 -14.35
CA SER A 28 5.40 15.13 -13.15
C SER A 28 6.12 14.84 -11.83
N MET A 29 7.40 14.45 -11.90
CA MET A 29 8.21 14.22 -10.71
C MET A 29 8.42 15.54 -9.96
N PRO A 30 8.08 15.62 -8.65
CA PRO A 30 8.38 16.80 -7.84
C PRO A 30 9.89 17.08 -7.81
N ILE A 31 10.25 18.34 -7.86
CA ILE A 31 11.67 18.75 -7.82
C ILE A 31 12.18 18.96 -6.40
N LYS A 32 11.29 19.26 -5.45
CA LYS A 32 11.59 19.41 -4.01
C LYS A 32 10.30 19.54 -3.18
N PHE A 33 10.43 19.43 -1.87
CA PHE A 33 9.36 19.78 -0.93
C PHE A 33 9.46 21.23 -0.46
N TRP A 34 8.32 21.82 -0.11
CA TRP A 34 8.28 23.12 0.52
C TRP A 34 8.89 23.02 1.94
N ASN A 35 9.72 24.02 2.29
CA ASN A 35 10.39 24.09 3.59
C ASN A 35 11.17 22.83 3.98
N ASP A 36 11.99 22.36 3.03
CA ASP A 36 12.87 21.19 3.17
C ASP A 36 14.31 21.59 2.82
N PRO A 37 15.02 22.27 3.74
CA PRO A 37 16.39 22.69 3.51
C PRO A 37 17.31 21.46 3.36
N GLY A 38 18.04 21.41 2.24
CA GLY A 38 18.91 20.28 1.90
C GLY A 38 18.18 19.03 1.40
N ASP A 39 16.92 19.15 1.03
CA ASP A 39 16.09 18.09 0.42
C ASP A 39 15.99 16.79 1.24
N ALA A 40 16.18 16.87 2.57
CA ALA A 40 16.24 15.70 3.43
C ALA A 40 14.92 14.89 3.46
N LYS A 41 13.77 15.59 3.53
CA LYS A 41 12.46 14.95 3.50
C LYS A 41 12.16 14.37 2.11
N TYR A 42 12.55 15.09 1.05
CA TYR A 42 12.39 14.64 -0.32
C TYR A 42 13.18 13.36 -0.59
N GLN A 43 14.45 13.34 -0.20
CA GLN A 43 15.32 12.17 -0.33
C GLN A 43 14.78 10.98 0.48
N LYS A 44 14.36 11.22 1.71
CA LYS A 44 13.76 10.20 2.55
C LYS A 44 12.47 9.61 1.96
N ALA A 45 11.59 10.47 1.43
CA ALA A 45 10.29 10.04 0.91
C ALA A 45 10.41 9.14 -0.32
N TYR A 46 11.39 9.41 -1.21
CA TYR A 46 11.40 8.80 -2.53
C TYR A 46 12.64 7.97 -2.87
N PHE A 47 13.76 8.16 -2.16
CA PHE A 47 15.06 7.56 -2.53
C PHE A 47 15.74 6.80 -1.38
N GLU A 48 15.14 6.76 -0.18
CA GLU A 48 15.74 6.09 0.98
C GLU A 48 15.79 4.57 0.78
N ARG A 49 14.71 4.00 0.23
CA ARG A 49 14.59 2.54 0.07
C ARG A 49 15.49 1.98 -1.03
N PHE A 50 15.48 2.64 -2.18
CA PHE A 50 16.31 2.25 -3.33
C PHE A 50 17.10 3.49 -3.79
N PRO A 51 18.38 3.65 -3.40
CA PRO A 51 19.16 4.83 -3.72
C PRO A 51 19.22 5.12 -5.22
N GLY A 52 18.86 6.34 -5.61
CA GLY A 52 18.83 6.78 -7.00
C GLY A 52 17.64 6.31 -7.83
N VAL A 53 16.70 5.56 -7.24
CA VAL A 53 15.49 5.10 -7.90
C VAL A 53 14.27 5.66 -7.17
N TRP A 54 13.37 6.33 -7.92
CA TRP A 54 12.13 6.86 -7.37
C TRP A 54 11.22 5.74 -6.87
N THR A 55 10.94 5.73 -5.59
CA THR A 55 10.01 4.79 -4.95
C THR A 55 8.66 5.49 -4.74
N HIS A 56 7.58 4.94 -5.32
CA HIS A 56 6.25 5.58 -5.27
C HIS A 56 5.53 5.33 -3.94
N GLY A 57 5.78 4.20 -3.32
CA GLY A 57 5.09 3.78 -2.09
C GLY A 57 3.79 3.02 -2.35
N ASP A 58 3.70 2.31 -3.47
CA ASP A 58 2.61 1.39 -3.81
C ASP A 58 3.17 0.01 -4.15
N PHE A 59 2.39 -1.03 -3.84
CA PHE A 59 2.64 -2.37 -4.36
C PHE A 59 1.93 -2.56 -5.70
N ILE A 60 2.66 -3.04 -6.68
CA ILE A 60 2.16 -3.39 -8.00
C ILE A 60 2.62 -4.78 -8.43
N GLU A 61 1.96 -5.30 -9.46
CA GLU A 61 2.42 -6.40 -10.28
C GLU A 61 2.40 -5.96 -11.74
N ILE A 62 3.47 -6.22 -12.46
CA ILE A 62 3.52 -6.03 -13.92
C ILE A 62 3.26 -7.38 -14.56
N THR A 63 2.14 -7.47 -15.30
CA THR A 63 1.73 -8.71 -15.97
C THR A 63 2.61 -8.99 -17.20
N GLY A 64 2.67 -10.25 -17.63
CA GLY A 64 3.40 -10.65 -18.83
C GLY A 64 2.90 -9.99 -20.14
N ARG A 65 1.73 -9.34 -20.12
CA ARG A 65 1.18 -8.53 -21.23
C ARG A 65 1.49 -7.03 -21.09
N GLY A 66 2.26 -6.62 -20.10
CA GLY A 66 2.61 -5.22 -19.83
C GLY A 66 1.51 -4.40 -19.13
N GLY A 67 0.44 -5.03 -18.64
CA GLY A 67 -0.54 -4.40 -17.76
C GLY A 67 0.00 -4.24 -16.35
N VAL A 68 -0.57 -3.31 -15.56
CA VAL A 68 -0.20 -3.08 -14.16
C VAL A 68 -1.41 -3.32 -13.28
N ILE A 69 -1.24 -4.16 -12.26
CA ILE A 69 -2.21 -4.39 -11.18
C ILE A 69 -1.70 -3.62 -9.96
N ILE A 70 -2.53 -2.76 -9.36
CA ILE A 70 -2.20 -2.01 -8.16
C ILE A 70 -2.83 -2.70 -6.95
N TYR A 71 -2.01 -3.04 -5.96
CA TYR A 71 -2.45 -3.70 -4.72
C TYR A 71 -2.69 -2.73 -3.56
N GLY A 72 -2.31 -1.46 -3.73
CA GLY A 72 -2.44 -0.40 -2.73
C GLY A 72 -1.10 0.07 -2.19
N ARG A 73 -1.14 0.88 -1.13
CA ARG A 73 0.04 1.52 -0.53
C ARG A 73 0.99 0.49 0.08
N SER A 74 2.29 0.68 -0.14
CA SER A 74 3.34 -0.13 0.49
C SER A 74 3.81 0.45 1.83
N ASP A 75 3.61 1.76 2.04
CA ASP A 75 3.93 2.48 3.28
C ASP A 75 2.83 2.35 4.36
N THR A 76 1.62 1.92 4.00
CA THR A 76 0.50 1.64 4.90
C THR A 76 0.27 0.14 5.12
N VAL A 77 1.32 -0.64 5.03
CA VAL A 77 1.25 -2.09 5.25
C VAL A 77 0.97 -2.38 6.72
N LEU A 78 -0.10 -3.13 6.95
CA LEU A 78 -0.41 -3.72 8.25
C LEU A 78 0.46 -4.97 8.44
N ASN A 79 0.95 -5.18 9.64
CA ASN A 79 1.85 -6.31 9.93
C ASN A 79 1.39 -7.13 11.15
N PRO A 80 0.14 -7.63 11.18
CA PRO A 80 -0.36 -8.43 12.28
C PRO A 80 0.35 -9.79 12.31
N GLY A 81 0.90 -10.16 13.48
CA GLY A 81 1.61 -11.44 13.64
C GLY A 81 2.80 -11.63 12.70
N GLY A 82 3.41 -10.55 12.21
CA GLY A 82 4.51 -10.60 11.25
C GLY A 82 4.10 -10.81 9.78
N VAL A 83 2.79 -10.94 9.50
CA VAL A 83 2.27 -11.09 8.13
C VAL A 83 2.00 -9.71 7.52
N ARG A 84 2.62 -9.42 6.38
CA ARG A 84 2.40 -8.16 5.65
C ARG A 84 1.09 -8.20 4.87
N ILE A 85 0.14 -7.34 5.24
CA ILE A 85 -1.15 -7.19 4.57
C ILE A 85 -1.25 -5.75 4.04
N GLY A 86 -1.39 -5.61 2.72
CA GLY A 86 -1.71 -4.32 2.10
C GLY A 86 -3.14 -3.89 2.44
N THR A 87 -3.36 -2.63 2.80
CA THR A 87 -4.71 -2.13 3.10
C THR A 87 -5.69 -2.37 1.96
N GLY A 88 -5.24 -2.30 0.70
CA GLY A 88 -6.04 -2.60 -0.49
C GLY A 88 -6.57 -4.04 -0.54
N GLU A 89 -5.89 -5.00 0.08
CA GLU A 89 -6.36 -6.38 0.18
C GLU A 89 -7.59 -6.53 1.10
N ILE A 90 -7.74 -5.58 2.04
CA ILE A 90 -8.90 -5.50 2.94
C ILE A 90 -10.00 -4.64 2.31
N TYR A 91 -9.66 -3.51 1.69
CA TYR A 91 -10.63 -2.62 1.08
C TYR A 91 -11.41 -3.28 -0.05
N ARG A 92 -10.74 -4.01 -0.97
CA ARG A 92 -11.37 -4.60 -2.14
C ARG A 92 -12.61 -5.45 -1.80
N PRO A 93 -12.56 -6.49 -0.94
CA PRO A 93 -13.73 -7.28 -0.60
C PRO A 93 -14.80 -6.51 0.20
N VAL A 94 -14.40 -5.46 0.93
CA VAL A 94 -15.33 -4.62 1.69
C VAL A 94 -16.10 -3.66 0.80
N GLU A 95 -15.42 -3.06 -0.19
CA GLU A 95 -16.00 -2.12 -1.15
C GLU A 95 -16.91 -2.82 -2.19
N GLU A 96 -16.76 -4.14 -2.39
CA GLU A 96 -17.66 -4.95 -3.22
C GLU A 96 -19.01 -5.25 -2.52
N MET A 97 -19.14 -4.96 -1.22
CA MET A 97 -20.39 -5.17 -0.47
C MET A 97 -21.36 -4.01 -0.73
N GLU A 98 -22.55 -4.29 -1.29
CA GLU A 98 -23.58 -3.27 -1.58
C GLU A 98 -24.06 -2.54 -0.32
N GLU A 99 -23.89 -3.11 0.85
CA GLU A 99 -24.27 -2.55 2.15
C GLU A 99 -23.26 -1.54 2.70
N VAL A 100 -22.11 -1.39 2.06
CA VAL A 100 -21.02 -0.51 2.52
C VAL A 100 -20.92 0.72 1.64
N VAL A 101 -21.01 1.91 2.26
CA VAL A 101 -20.80 3.20 1.59
C VAL A 101 -19.32 3.58 1.60
N ASP A 102 -18.64 3.32 2.73
CA ASP A 102 -17.26 3.73 2.93
C ASP A 102 -16.61 2.84 4.01
N SER A 103 -15.29 2.74 3.98
CA SER A 103 -14.55 1.98 4.97
C SER A 103 -13.18 2.59 5.28
N LEU A 104 -12.70 2.36 6.50
CA LEU A 104 -11.36 2.76 6.93
C LEU A 104 -10.70 1.62 7.68
N VAL A 105 -9.54 1.18 7.21
CA VAL A 105 -8.72 0.19 7.90
C VAL A 105 -7.49 0.85 8.53
N VAL A 106 -7.21 0.51 9.77
CA VAL A 106 -6.04 1.02 10.51
C VAL A 106 -5.34 -0.11 11.26
N GLY A 107 -4.01 -0.01 11.36
CA GLY A 107 -3.22 -0.85 12.24
C GLY A 107 -3.12 -0.21 13.62
N GLN A 108 -3.62 -0.87 14.66
CA GLN A 108 -3.53 -0.42 16.04
C GLN A 108 -2.43 -1.22 16.76
N PRO A 109 -1.40 -0.57 17.37
CA PRO A 109 -0.49 -1.26 18.27
C PRO A 109 -1.28 -1.88 19.43
N TRP A 110 -1.13 -3.18 19.65
CA TRP A 110 -1.88 -3.92 20.66
C TRP A 110 -1.07 -5.11 21.18
N GLN A 111 -0.78 -5.14 22.48
CA GLN A 111 -0.09 -6.23 23.17
C GLN A 111 1.24 -6.67 22.51
N GLY A 112 2.01 -5.70 22.00
CA GLY A 112 3.31 -5.97 21.34
C GLY A 112 3.21 -6.38 19.88
N ASP A 113 2.01 -6.37 19.30
CA ASP A 113 1.72 -6.68 17.91
C ASP A 113 0.85 -5.58 17.26
N VAL A 114 0.39 -5.78 16.04
CA VAL A 114 -0.54 -4.89 15.33
C VAL A 114 -1.90 -5.57 15.19
N ARG A 115 -2.95 -4.94 15.76
CA ARG A 115 -4.33 -5.32 15.53
C ARG A 115 -4.90 -4.55 14.34
N VAL A 116 -5.47 -5.26 13.38
CA VAL A 116 -6.21 -4.65 12.27
C VAL A 116 -7.60 -4.26 12.74
N VAL A 117 -7.95 -2.99 12.59
CA VAL A 117 -9.28 -2.44 12.92
C VAL A 117 -9.89 -1.90 11.64
N LEU A 118 -11.07 -2.42 11.28
CA LEU A 118 -11.85 -1.96 10.15
C LEU A 118 -13.07 -1.20 10.65
N PHE A 119 -13.20 0.05 10.24
CA PHE A 119 -14.40 0.87 10.39
C PHE A 119 -15.20 0.81 9.11
N VAL A 120 -16.52 0.68 9.21
CA VAL A 120 -17.42 0.57 8.06
C VAL A 120 -18.57 1.55 8.22
N VAL A 121 -18.90 2.27 7.15
CA VAL A 121 -20.09 3.11 7.04
C VAL A 121 -21.13 2.34 6.22
N PRO A 122 -22.23 1.85 6.84
CA PRO A 122 -23.27 1.13 6.10
C PRO A 122 -24.19 2.09 5.32
N VAL A 123 -24.78 1.59 4.24
CA VAL A 123 -25.76 2.33 3.38
C VAL A 123 -27.01 2.73 4.18
N SER A 124 -27.39 1.97 5.17
CA SER A 124 -28.55 2.23 6.05
C SER A 124 -28.23 1.67 7.44
N TYR A 125 -29.05 2.01 8.46
CA TYR A 125 -28.89 1.51 9.84
C TYR A 125 -29.17 -0.01 9.94
N THR A 126 -28.53 -0.80 9.09
CA THR A 126 -28.56 -2.26 9.16
C THR A 126 -27.43 -2.73 10.06
N HIS A 127 -27.75 -3.61 11.02
CA HIS A 127 -26.75 -4.31 11.80
C HIS A 127 -25.97 -5.25 10.88
N LEU A 128 -24.74 -4.88 10.52
CA LEU A 128 -23.79 -5.80 9.90
C LEU A 128 -23.31 -6.78 10.98
N THR A 129 -23.89 -7.96 11.03
CA THR A 129 -23.35 -9.06 11.83
C THR A 129 -22.21 -9.70 11.06
N LEU A 130 -20.97 -9.23 11.31
CA LEU A 130 -19.78 -9.93 10.84
C LEU A 130 -19.70 -11.29 11.57
N PRO A 131 -19.47 -12.40 10.85
CA PRO A 131 -19.25 -13.68 11.49
C PRO A 131 -17.97 -13.60 12.33
N THR A 132 -18.15 -13.65 13.65
CA THR A 132 -17.04 -13.72 14.60
C THR A 132 -16.38 -15.09 14.46
N LYS A 133 -15.28 -15.18 13.72
CA LYS A 133 -14.44 -16.37 13.77
C LYS A 133 -13.70 -16.33 15.11
N GLN A 134 -14.18 -17.10 16.09
CA GLN A 134 -13.39 -17.39 17.28
C GLN A 134 -12.15 -18.18 16.82
N ALA A 135 -10.97 -17.58 17.04
CA ALA A 135 -9.74 -18.34 16.94
C ALA A 135 -9.69 -19.30 18.13
N VAL A 136 -9.57 -20.59 17.83
CA VAL A 136 -9.23 -21.66 18.77
C VAL A 136 -7.74 -21.67 18.98
#